data_dcb2f8ac6adc9d6dc02138e911abfb72
#
_entry.id   dcb2f8ac6adc9d6dc02138e911abfb72
#
_cell.length_a   1.000
_cell.length_b   1.000
_cell.length_c   1.000
_cell.angle_alpha   90.00
_cell.angle_beta   90.00
_cell.angle_gamma   90.00
#
_symmetry.space_group_name_H-M   'P 1'
#
loop_
_entity.id
_entity.type
_entity.pdbx_description
1 polymer ?
#
loop_
_entity_poly.entity_id
_entity_poly.type
_entity_poly.pdbx_seq_one_letter_code
_entity_poly.pdbx_strand_id
1 'polypeptide(L)'
;MGAKKLQEELQDKYHVQIGYGTVWNGRQLAAEKNFSTWEESFGYLFRFKAEVEARMSGSVVEIDLIEQEDGVYFNRFFCCLKPSIDGFLNGCRPYLSIDATALNGRWNGHLASATALDGNNWMFPVAFGFFGSETNESWLWFMQQLQKAIGDPPFLAISSDACKVMANAVKTVYRWAKHRECFVHLMKNFIKHFQGPAFGRCILQLGPASQNTMSI
;
A
#
# COMPACT_ATOMS: atom_id res chain seq x y z
N MET A 1 9.02 -16.89 -8.55
CA MET A 1 9.62 -17.22 -9.87
C MET A 1 8.54 -17.15 -10.95
N GLY A 2 8.80 -16.47 -12.09
CA GLY A 2 7.85 -16.40 -13.22
C GLY A 2 7.76 -17.73 -13.99
N ALA A 3 6.61 -17.99 -14.65
CA ALA A 3 6.40 -19.25 -15.37
C ALA A 3 7.45 -19.51 -16.48
N LYS A 4 7.92 -18.46 -17.16
CA LYS A 4 8.95 -18.58 -18.20
C LYS A 4 10.29 -19.07 -17.60
N LYS A 5 10.74 -18.48 -16.52
CA LYS A 5 11.98 -18.90 -15.85
C LYS A 5 11.86 -20.31 -15.28
N LEU A 6 10.70 -20.68 -14.75
CA LEU A 6 10.42 -22.05 -14.28
C LEU A 6 10.44 -23.05 -15.45
N GLN A 7 9.91 -22.65 -16.62
CA GLN A 7 9.98 -23.48 -17.83
C GLN A 7 11.44 -23.76 -18.23
N GLU A 8 12.27 -22.73 -18.30
CA GLU A 8 13.68 -22.84 -18.63
C GLU A 8 14.41 -23.76 -17.64
N GLU A 9 14.22 -23.57 -16.34
CA GLU A 9 14.84 -24.41 -15.29
C GLU A 9 14.39 -25.87 -15.36
N LEU A 10 13.10 -26.14 -15.64
CA LEU A 10 12.60 -27.52 -15.80
C LEU A 10 13.16 -28.19 -17.06
N GLN A 11 13.24 -27.46 -18.16
CA GLN A 11 13.82 -27.98 -19.40
C GLN A 11 15.31 -28.30 -19.25
N ASP A 12 16.06 -27.42 -18.59
CA ASP A 12 17.49 -27.63 -18.35
C ASP A 12 17.73 -28.78 -17.38
N LYS A 13 16.97 -28.86 -16.28
CA LYS A 13 17.17 -29.87 -15.25
C LYS A 13 16.74 -31.27 -15.66
N TYR A 14 15.65 -31.38 -16.41
CA TYR A 14 15.05 -32.67 -16.74
C TYR A 14 15.18 -33.04 -18.22
N HIS A 15 15.79 -32.18 -19.04
CA HIS A 15 16.00 -32.39 -20.47
C HIS A 15 14.70 -32.72 -21.25
N VAL A 16 13.59 -32.10 -20.86
CA VAL A 16 12.27 -32.30 -21.46
C VAL A 16 11.75 -30.98 -22.05
N GLN A 17 11.07 -31.06 -23.20
CA GLN A 17 10.37 -29.92 -23.75
C GLN A 17 8.97 -29.83 -23.14
N ILE A 18 8.72 -28.76 -22.39
CA ILE A 18 7.43 -28.49 -21.73
C ILE A 18 6.86 -27.19 -22.30
N GLY A 19 5.60 -27.21 -22.72
CA GLY A 19 4.89 -26.01 -23.18
C GLY A 19 4.69 -25.00 -22.05
N TYR A 20 4.78 -23.70 -22.38
CA TYR A 20 4.58 -22.60 -21.42
C TYR A 20 3.24 -22.72 -20.67
N GLY A 21 2.14 -23.03 -21.38
CA GLY A 21 0.82 -23.21 -20.76
C GLY A 21 0.78 -24.33 -19.72
N THR A 22 1.48 -25.45 -19.96
CA THR A 22 1.60 -26.56 -19.01
C THR A 22 2.32 -26.12 -17.75
N VAL A 23 3.43 -25.39 -17.88
CA VAL A 23 4.19 -24.84 -16.73
C VAL A 23 3.37 -23.81 -15.98
N TRP A 24 2.67 -22.95 -16.68
CA TRP A 24 1.81 -21.94 -16.06
C TRP A 24 0.67 -22.60 -15.25
N ASN A 25 -0.05 -23.54 -15.84
CA ASN A 25 -1.10 -24.30 -15.17
C ASN A 25 -0.57 -25.11 -13.97
N GLY A 26 0.55 -25.83 -14.16
CA GLY A 26 1.19 -26.57 -13.08
C GLY A 26 1.59 -25.68 -11.90
N ARG A 27 2.09 -24.48 -12.19
CA ARG A 27 2.41 -23.48 -11.15
C ARG A 27 1.16 -23.01 -10.40
N GLN A 28 0.03 -22.79 -11.11
CA GLN A 28 -1.23 -22.40 -10.46
C GLN A 28 -1.74 -23.51 -9.54
N LEU A 29 -1.80 -24.75 -10.03
CA LEU A 29 -2.20 -25.89 -9.21
C LEU A 29 -1.30 -26.11 -8.00
N ALA A 30 0.01 -25.95 -8.17
CA ALA A 30 0.96 -26.04 -7.04
C ALA A 30 0.76 -24.91 -6.02
N ALA A 31 0.44 -23.70 -6.49
CA ALA A 31 0.13 -22.56 -5.61
C ALA A 31 -1.17 -22.82 -4.83
N GLU A 32 -2.21 -23.28 -5.48
CA GLU A 32 -3.49 -23.64 -4.83
C GLU A 32 -3.32 -24.76 -3.80
N LYS A 33 -2.53 -25.77 -4.13
CA LYS A 33 -2.25 -26.87 -3.20
C LYS A 33 -1.45 -26.42 -1.96
N ASN A 34 -0.54 -25.45 -2.11
CA ASN A 34 0.35 -25.02 -1.03
C ASN A 34 -0.23 -23.84 -0.21
N PHE A 35 -1.07 -23.02 -0.82
CA PHE A 35 -1.52 -21.74 -0.24
C PHE A 35 -3.04 -21.60 -0.18
N SER A 36 -3.80 -22.71 -0.36
CA SER A 36 -5.26 -22.74 -0.45
C SER A 36 -5.84 -22.13 -1.75
N THR A 37 -7.15 -22.25 -1.91
CA THR A 37 -7.87 -21.62 -3.02
C THR A 37 -7.92 -20.10 -2.84
N TRP A 38 -8.20 -19.39 -3.91
CA TRP A 38 -8.35 -17.94 -3.89
C TRP A 38 -9.47 -17.48 -2.95
N GLU A 39 -10.61 -18.17 -2.99
CA GLU A 39 -11.79 -17.90 -2.16
C GLU A 39 -11.47 -18.14 -0.67
N GLU A 40 -10.81 -19.26 -0.35
CA GLU A 40 -10.38 -19.56 1.02
C GLU A 40 -9.40 -18.51 1.57
N SER A 41 -8.58 -17.89 0.70
CA SER A 41 -7.60 -16.88 1.13
C SER A 41 -8.25 -15.66 1.76
N PHE A 42 -9.45 -15.27 1.32
CA PHE A 42 -10.22 -14.19 1.96
C PHE A 42 -10.74 -14.59 3.35
N GLY A 43 -11.03 -15.87 3.57
CA GLY A 43 -11.39 -16.37 4.89
C GLY A 43 -10.28 -16.20 5.93
N TYR A 44 -9.00 -16.20 5.50
CA TYR A 44 -7.88 -15.94 6.40
C TYR A 44 -7.81 -14.50 6.90
N LEU A 45 -8.38 -13.52 6.20
CA LEU A 45 -8.44 -12.14 6.68
C LEU A 45 -9.25 -12.04 7.98
N PHE A 46 -10.35 -12.78 8.10
CA PHE A 46 -11.16 -12.79 9.31
C PHE A 46 -10.41 -13.44 10.48
N ARG A 47 -9.67 -14.54 10.21
CA ARG A 47 -8.82 -15.15 11.21
C ARG A 47 -7.69 -14.23 11.63
N PHE A 48 -7.06 -13.55 10.68
CA PHE A 48 -6.03 -12.55 10.95
C PHE A 48 -6.57 -11.43 11.83
N LYS A 49 -7.75 -10.86 11.50
CA LYS A 49 -8.42 -9.84 12.30
C LYS A 49 -8.64 -10.34 13.73
N ALA A 50 -9.24 -11.51 13.90
CA ALA A 50 -9.51 -12.09 15.21
C ALA A 50 -8.25 -12.32 16.05
N GLU A 51 -7.17 -12.83 15.44
CA GLU A 51 -5.88 -13.05 16.12
C GLU A 51 -5.22 -11.73 16.53
N VAL A 52 -5.26 -10.70 15.65
CA VAL A 52 -4.71 -9.38 15.97
C VAL A 52 -5.49 -8.73 17.12
N GLU A 53 -6.82 -8.77 17.07
CA GLU A 53 -7.68 -8.20 18.13
C GLU A 53 -7.47 -8.92 19.48
N ALA A 54 -7.28 -10.24 19.47
CA ALA A 54 -7.03 -11.02 20.67
C ALA A 54 -5.65 -10.77 21.28
N ARG A 55 -4.61 -10.63 20.45
CA ARG A 55 -3.21 -10.56 20.92
C ARG A 55 -2.64 -9.16 21.01
N MET A 56 -3.18 -8.22 20.24
CA MET A 56 -2.71 -6.83 20.14
C MET A 56 -3.87 -5.87 20.33
N SER A 57 -4.47 -5.89 21.54
CA SER A 57 -5.58 -5.00 21.89
C SER A 57 -5.22 -3.54 21.61
N GLY A 58 -6.13 -2.81 20.98
CA GLY A 58 -5.93 -1.44 20.51
C GLY A 58 -5.41 -1.32 19.08
N SER A 59 -5.16 -2.44 18.38
CA SER A 59 -5.00 -2.43 16.93
C SER A 59 -6.33 -2.15 16.24
N VAL A 60 -6.28 -1.58 15.03
CA VAL A 60 -7.46 -1.36 14.19
C VAL A 60 -7.29 -2.22 12.94
N VAL A 61 -8.12 -3.25 12.81
CA VAL A 61 -8.21 -4.11 11.63
C VAL A 61 -9.65 -4.13 11.16
N GLU A 62 -9.90 -3.64 9.95
CA GLU A 62 -11.25 -3.57 9.41
C GLU A 62 -11.34 -4.27 8.05
N ILE A 63 -12.42 -5.02 7.87
CA ILE A 63 -12.77 -5.70 6.63
C ILE A 63 -14.12 -5.16 6.21
N ASP A 64 -14.18 -4.57 5.03
CA ASP A 64 -15.41 -4.06 4.44
C ASP A 64 -15.87 -5.02 3.33
N LEU A 65 -17.15 -5.34 3.33
CA LEU A 65 -17.77 -6.29 2.41
C LEU A 65 -18.89 -5.62 1.65
N ILE A 66 -19.14 -6.09 0.44
CA ILE A 66 -20.32 -5.70 -0.37
C ILE A 66 -21.23 -6.90 -0.50
N GLU A 67 -22.49 -6.72 -0.14
CA GLU A 67 -23.55 -7.68 -0.42
C GLU A 67 -24.10 -7.43 -1.82
N GLN A 68 -24.17 -8.47 -2.63
CA GLN A 68 -24.80 -8.49 -3.95
C GLN A 68 -25.83 -9.62 -3.99
N GLU A 69 -26.67 -9.67 -5.02
CA GLU A 69 -27.75 -10.66 -5.15
C GLU A 69 -27.24 -12.11 -5.11
N ASP A 70 -26.03 -12.36 -5.55
CA ASP A 70 -25.39 -13.68 -5.67
C ASP A 70 -24.38 -14.00 -4.56
N GLY A 71 -24.17 -13.08 -3.59
CA GLY A 71 -23.26 -13.34 -2.48
C GLY A 71 -22.63 -12.12 -1.81
N VAL A 72 -21.69 -12.40 -0.92
CA VAL A 72 -20.92 -11.40 -0.17
C VAL A 72 -19.51 -11.34 -0.72
N TYR A 73 -19.07 -10.16 -1.08
CA TYR A 73 -17.78 -9.93 -1.74
C TYR A 73 -16.86 -9.06 -0.90
N PHE A 74 -15.57 -9.34 -0.95
CA PHE A 74 -14.55 -8.49 -0.38
C PHE A 74 -14.51 -7.13 -1.09
N ASN A 75 -14.56 -6.05 -0.31
CA ASN A 75 -14.47 -4.69 -0.81
C ASN A 75 -13.13 -4.04 -0.45
N ARG A 76 -12.87 -3.93 0.87
CA ARG A 76 -11.71 -3.19 1.38
C ARG A 76 -11.18 -3.84 2.65
N PHE A 77 -9.89 -3.62 2.89
CA PHE A 77 -9.20 -4.05 4.11
C PHE A 77 -8.33 -2.92 4.63
N PHE A 78 -8.28 -2.78 5.95
CA PHE A 78 -7.40 -1.84 6.64
C PHE A 78 -6.75 -2.52 7.83
N CYS A 79 -5.47 -2.19 8.06
CA CYS A 79 -4.72 -2.68 9.20
C CYS A 79 -3.78 -1.59 9.75
N CYS A 80 -3.93 -1.31 11.04
CA CYS A 80 -3.02 -0.49 11.82
C CYS A 80 -2.78 -1.17 13.16
N LEU A 81 -1.58 -1.68 13.38
CA LEU A 81 -1.25 -2.44 14.59
C LEU A 81 -0.94 -1.50 15.75
N LYS A 82 -1.29 -1.92 16.97
CA LYS A 82 -1.04 -1.13 18.19
C LYS A 82 0.42 -0.68 18.35
N PRO A 83 1.45 -1.51 18.09
CA PRO A 83 2.84 -1.04 18.11
C PRO A 83 3.14 0.06 17.10
N SER A 84 2.51 0.00 15.92
CA SER A 84 2.66 1.06 14.89
C SER A 84 1.97 2.36 15.33
N ILE A 85 0.80 2.26 15.97
CA ILE A 85 0.10 3.41 16.54
C ILE A 85 0.98 4.09 17.61
N ASP A 86 1.45 3.30 18.57
CA ASP A 86 2.27 3.81 19.67
C ASP A 86 3.60 4.38 19.20
N GLY A 87 4.26 3.69 18.26
CA GLY A 87 5.51 4.15 17.66
C GLY A 87 5.33 5.48 16.91
N PHE A 88 4.23 5.62 16.16
CA PHE A 88 3.92 6.87 15.50
C PHE A 88 3.65 8.02 16.49
N LEU A 89 2.77 7.79 17.46
CA LEU A 89 2.34 8.85 18.39
C LEU A 89 3.46 9.30 19.34
N ASN A 90 4.40 8.42 19.69
CA ASN A 90 5.41 8.69 20.72
C ASN A 90 6.84 8.79 20.17
N GLY A 91 7.11 8.31 18.96
CA GLY A 91 8.47 8.21 18.43
C GLY A 91 8.70 8.84 17.06
N CYS A 92 7.64 9.16 16.32
CA CYS A 92 7.75 9.73 14.99
C CYS A 92 7.46 11.23 14.96
N ARG A 93 7.87 11.86 13.88
CA ARG A 93 7.43 13.22 13.58
C ARG A 93 5.94 13.22 13.28
N PRO A 94 5.20 14.31 13.57
CA PRO A 94 3.78 14.44 13.23
C PRO A 94 3.59 14.64 11.71
N TYR A 95 4.07 13.67 10.95
CA TYR A 95 4.07 13.66 9.49
C TYR A 95 3.69 12.28 8.97
N LEU A 96 2.78 12.27 8.00
CA LEU A 96 2.38 11.05 7.28
C LEU A 96 2.53 11.26 5.77
N SER A 97 3.13 10.30 5.11
CA SER A 97 3.07 10.14 3.67
C SER A 97 2.01 9.09 3.34
N ILE A 98 1.03 9.47 2.54
CA ILE A 98 -0.04 8.59 2.08
C ILE A 98 0.18 8.33 0.60
N ASP A 99 0.22 7.07 0.22
CA ASP A 99 0.47 6.64 -1.16
C ASP A 99 -0.26 5.33 -1.46
N ALA A 100 -0.45 5.02 -2.74
CA ALA A 100 -0.93 3.71 -3.15
C ALA A 100 -0.14 3.18 -4.34
N THR A 101 -0.06 1.86 -4.41
CA THR A 101 0.54 1.17 -5.55
C THR A 101 -0.43 0.13 -6.11
N ALA A 102 -0.49 0.06 -7.45
CA ALA A 102 -1.30 -0.94 -8.11
C ALA A 102 -0.70 -2.34 -7.90
N LEU A 103 -1.56 -3.29 -7.58
CA LEU A 103 -1.21 -4.69 -7.43
C LEU A 103 -1.44 -5.42 -8.75
N ASN A 104 -0.42 -6.09 -9.23
CA ASN A 104 -0.43 -6.87 -10.47
C ASN A 104 -0.39 -8.38 -10.12
N GLY A 105 -1.52 -8.93 -9.72
CA GLY A 105 -1.64 -10.32 -9.32
C GLY A 105 -2.95 -10.96 -9.77
N ARG A 106 -3.40 -11.98 -9.07
CA ARG A 106 -4.74 -12.55 -9.28
C ARG A 106 -5.83 -11.52 -8.94
N TRP A 107 -5.59 -10.70 -7.92
CA TRP A 107 -6.42 -9.55 -7.58
C TRP A 107 -5.75 -8.26 -8.09
N ASN A 108 -6.46 -7.54 -8.91
CA ASN A 108 -6.03 -6.27 -9.47
C ASN A 108 -6.69 -5.15 -8.66
N GLY A 109 -6.00 -4.70 -7.65
CA GLY A 109 -6.43 -3.61 -6.80
C GLY A 109 -5.25 -2.72 -6.43
N HIS A 110 -5.38 -2.01 -5.33
CA HIS A 110 -4.39 -1.07 -4.84
C HIS A 110 -4.02 -1.40 -3.39
N LEU A 111 -2.74 -1.35 -3.09
CA LEU A 111 -2.21 -1.33 -1.73
C LEU A 111 -2.00 0.13 -1.33
N ALA A 112 -2.84 0.63 -0.45
CA ALA A 112 -2.67 1.92 0.20
C ALA A 112 -1.78 1.81 1.43
N SER A 113 -0.96 2.81 1.68
CA SER A 113 -0.06 2.87 2.84
C SER A 113 -0.05 4.25 3.47
N ALA A 114 0.09 4.26 4.79
CA ALA A 114 0.41 5.44 5.58
C ALA A 114 1.77 5.20 6.25
N THR A 115 2.76 6.03 5.93
CA THR A 115 4.11 5.94 6.47
C THR A 115 4.52 7.24 7.15
N ALA A 116 5.23 7.14 8.26
CA ALA A 116 5.78 8.26 9.00
C ALA A 116 7.31 8.32 8.86
N LEU A 117 7.91 9.32 9.48
CA LEU A 117 9.36 9.42 9.66
C LEU A 117 9.69 9.43 11.15
N ASP A 118 10.57 8.56 11.57
CA ASP A 118 11.10 8.57 12.94
C ASP A 118 12.06 9.74 13.19
N GLY A 119 12.61 9.82 14.40
CA GLY A 119 13.57 10.85 14.77
C GLY A 119 14.84 10.88 13.93
N ASN A 120 15.22 9.75 13.32
CA ASN A 120 16.40 9.59 12.47
C ASN A 120 16.10 9.75 10.98
N ASN A 121 14.88 10.14 10.60
CA ASN A 121 14.36 10.20 9.22
C ASN A 121 14.25 8.83 8.53
N TRP A 122 14.16 7.75 9.27
CA TRP A 122 13.82 6.44 8.70
C TRP A 122 12.32 6.34 8.49
N MET A 123 11.96 5.63 7.42
CA MET A 123 10.56 5.34 7.11
C MET A 123 9.98 4.39 8.15
N PHE A 124 8.85 4.78 8.74
CA PHE A 124 8.13 4.01 9.75
C PHE A 124 6.73 3.66 9.22
N PRO A 125 6.39 2.37 9.03
CA PRO A 125 5.08 1.96 8.55
C PRO A 125 4.04 2.11 9.65
N VAL A 126 3.00 2.90 9.39
CA VAL A 126 1.91 3.16 10.35
C VAL A 126 0.72 2.27 10.05
N ALA A 127 0.20 2.31 8.83
CA ALA A 127 -0.97 1.55 8.42
C ALA A 127 -0.89 1.14 6.96
N PHE A 128 -1.63 0.11 6.60
CA PHE A 128 -1.84 -0.28 5.21
C PHE A 128 -3.27 -0.75 4.97
N GLY A 129 -3.69 -0.75 3.72
CA GLY A 129 -5.01 -1.22 3.33
C GLY A 129 -5.06 -1.67 1.88
N PHE A 130 -6.12 -2.39 1.54
CA PHE A 130 -6.37 -2.86 0.19
C PHE A 130 -7.75 -2.42 -0.26
N PHE A 131 -7.87 -1.99 -1.51
CA PHE A 131 -9.15 -1.69 -2.15
C PHE A 131 -9.06 -1.88 -3.67
N GLY A 132 -10.21 -2.08 -4.33
CA GLY A 132 -10.26 -2.40 -5.76
C GLY A 132 -9.78 -1.25 -6.65
N SER A 133 -10.10 0.00 -6.30
CA SER A 133 -9.74 1.17 -7.09
C SER A 133 -9.62 2.43 -6.23
N GLU A 134 -8.84 3.39 -6.70
CA GLU A 134 -8.62 4.69 -6.05
C GLU A 134 -9.80 5.63 -6.30
N THR A 135 -10.90 5.42 -5.58
CA THR A 135 -12.08 6.27 -5.60
C THR A 135 -12.15 7.20 -4.40
N ASN A 136 -13.01 8.22 -4.45
CA ASN A 136 -13.30 9.07 -3.29
C ASN A 136 -13.75 8.24 -2.08
N GLU A 137 -14.58 7.24 -2.30
CA GLU A 137 -15.11 6.37 -1.24
C GLU A 137 -14.01 5.50 -0.61
N SER A 138 -13.13 4.91 -1.44
CA SER A 138 -12.02 4.08 -0.96
C SER A 138 -11.05 4.88 -0.11
N TRP A 139 -10.65 6.07 -0.58
CA TRP A 139 -9.76 6.94 0.15
C TRP A 139 -10.40 7.55 1.39
N LEU A 140 -11.68 7.95 1.32
CA LEU A 140 -12.41 8.45 2.48
C LEU A 140 -12.48 7.37 3.57
N TRP A 141 -12.82 6.14 3.21
CA TRP A 141 -12.87 5.03 4.14
C TRP A 141 -11.49 4.73 4.75
N PHE A 142 -10.42 4.67 3.95
CA PHE A 142 -9.06 4.46 4.45
C PHE A 142 -8.66 5.54 5.46
N MET A 143 -8.91 6.80 5.16
CA MET A 143 -8.58 7.92 6.04
C MET A 143 -9.42 7.92 7.33
N GLN A 144 -10.68 7.50 7.27
CA GLN A 144 -11.53 7.32 8.46
C GLN A 144 -11.00 6.22 9.37
N GLN A 145 -10.57 5.07 8.81
CA GLN A 145 -9.96 4.00 9.60
C GLN A 145 -8.62 4.45 10.21
N LEU A 146 -7.84 5.20 9.46
CA LEU A 146 -6.59 5.78 9.96
C LEU A 146 -6.85 6.74 11.12
N GLN A 147 -7.85 7.62 11.01
CA GLN A 147 -8.25 8.53 12.11
C GLN A 147 -8.76 7.75 13.32
N LYS A 148 -9.53 6.68 13.11
CA LYS A 148 -9.95 5.78 14.21
C LYS A 148 -8.76 5.20 14.96
N ALA A 149 -7.65 4.90 14.23
CA ALA A 149 -6.45 4.29 14.80
C ALA A 149 -5.56 5.29 15.54
N ILE A 150 -5.24 6.43 14.93
CA ILE A 150 -4.25 7.39 15.46
C ILE A 150 -4.86 8.67 16.04
N GLY A 151 -6.17 8.86 15.92
CA GLY A 151 -6.84 10.11 16.32
C GLY A 151 -6.44 11.30 15.46
N ASP A 152 -6.43 12.47 16.09
CA ASP A 152 -6.03 13.76 15.49
C ASP A 152 -4.75 14.29 16.18
N PRO A 153 -3.57 13.80 15.82
CA PRO A 153 -2.32 14.25 16.43
C PRO A 153 -2.11 15.77 16.19
N PRO A 154 -1.64 16.52 17.18
CA PRO A 154 -1.38 17.94 17.01
C PRO A 154 -0.28 18.17 15.95
N PHE A 155 -0.43 19.27 15.19
CA PHE A 155 0.53 19.67 14.15
C PHE A 155 0.73 18.65 13.01
N LEU A 156 -0.20 17.72 12.81
CA LEU A 156 -0.10 16.71 11.77
C LEU A 156 0.04 17.35 10.38
N ALA A 157 1.07 16.95 9.67
CA ALA A 157 1.24 17.22 8.25
C ALA A 157 1.03 15.92 7.45
N ILE A 158 0.24 15.99 6.39
CA ILE A 158 -0.01 14.86 5.49
C ILE A 158 0.50 15.21 4.10
N SER A 159 1.31 14.34 3.53
CA SER A 159 1.78 14.41 2.15
C SER A 159 1.14 13.30 1.33
N SER A 160 0.67 13.62 0.14
CA SER A 160 0.16 12.64 -0.82
C SER A 160 0.58 13.01 -2.25
N ASP A 161 0.33 12.12 -3.20
CA ASP A 161 0.42 12.50 -4.61
C ASP A 161 -0.62 13.60 -4.95
N ALA A 162 -0.55 14.14 -6.16
CA ALA A 162 -1.46 15.19 -6.64
C ALA A 162 -2.87 14.64 -7.00
N CYS A 163 -3.25 13.48 -6.49
CA CYS A 163 -4.55 12.87 -6.74
C CYS A 163 -5.67 13.63 -6.02
N LYS A 164 -6.61 14.19 -6.79
CA LYS A 164 -7.73 14.98 -6.24
C LYS A 164 -8.61 14.19 -5.27
N VAL A 165 -8.82 12.90 -5.53
CA VAL A 165 -9.67 12.06 -4.68
C VAL A 165 -9.05 11.86 -3.31
N MET A 166 -7.74 11.64 -3.24
CA MET A 166 -7.00 11.54 -1.99
C MET A 166 -6.98 12.87 -1.24
N ALA A 167 -6.71 13.97 -1.95
CA ALA A 167 -6.72 15.30 -1.35
C ALA A 167 -8.07 15.66 -0.72
N ASN A 168 -9.17 15.26 -1.34
CA ASN A 168 -10.52 15.45 -0.80
C ASN A 168 -10.74 14.60 0.46
N ALA A 169 -10.32 13.34 0.46
CA ALA A 169 -10.43 12.47 1.62
C ALA A 169 -9.64 13.02 2.83
N VAL A 170 -8.39 13.46 2.60
CA VAL A 170 -7.57 14.11 3.63
C VAL A 170 -8.27 15.34 4.22
N LYS A 171 -8.76 16.25 3.37
CA LYS A 171 -9.45 17.47 3.81
C LYS A 171 -10.74 17.17 4.57
N THR A 172 -11.43 16.09 4.21
CA THR A 172 -12.70 15.71 4.86
C THR A 172 -12.46 15.14 6.25
N VAL A 173 -11.48 14.25 6.39
CA VAL A 173 -11.21 13.54 7.64
C VAL A 173 -10.30 14.34 8.56
N TYR A 174 -9.16 14.81 8.04
CA TYR A 174 -8.15 15.54 8.81
C TYR A 174 -8.20 17.05 8.51
N ARG A 175 -9.29 17.70 8.89
CA ARG A 175 -9.55 19.13 8.60
C ARG A 175 -8.47 20.08 9.10
N TRP A 176 -7.75 19.70 10.15
CA TRP A 176 -6.73 20.50 10.83
C TRP A 176 -5.31 20.19 10.36
N ALA A 177 -5.12 19.09 9.64
CA ALA A 177 -3.81 18.71 9.14
C ALA A 177 -3.36 19.62 7.99
N LYS A 178 -2.07 19.92 7.94
CA LYS A 178 -1.46 20.57 6.77
C LYS A 178 -1.30 19.54 5.65
N HIS A 179 -2.15 19.60 4.64
CA HIS A 179 -1.99 18.76 3.45
C HIS A 179 -1.02 19.42 2.45
N ARG A 180 -0.07 18.64 1.94
CA ARG A 180 0.91 19.00 0.91
C ARG A 180 1.02 17.93 -0.16
N GLU A 181 1.32 18.35 -1.39
CA GLU A 181 1.68 17.41 -2.44
C GLU A 181 3.05 16.80 -2.17
N CYS A 182 3.20 15.52 -2.45
CA CYS A 182 4.47 14.81 -2.33
C CYS A 182 5.48 15.39 -3.33
N PHE A 183 6.60 15.87 -2.81
CA PHE A 183 7.65 16.48 -3.62
C PHE A 183 8.17 15.52 -4.72
N VAL A 184 8.30 14.25 -4.43
CA VAL A 184 8.76 13.23 -5.39
C VAL A 184 7.78 13.10 -6.56
N HIS A 185 6.47 13.06 -6.27
CA HIS A 185 5.44 13.00 -7.31
C HIS A 185 5.36 14.29 -8.12
N LEU A 186 5.44 15.43 -7.45
CA LEU A 186 5.51 16.73 -8.09
C LEU A 186 6.70 16.80 -9.06
N MET A 187 7.88 16.39 -8.61
CA MET A 187 9.09 16.37 -9.44
C MET A 187 8.99 15.39 -10.61
N LYS A 188 8.45 14.19 -10.39
CA LYS A 188 8.21 13.23 -11.48
C LYS A 188 7.25 13.79 -12.53
N ASN A 189 6.18 14.46 -12.12
CA ASN A 189 5.23 15.10 -13.03
C ASN A 189 5.88 16.27 -13.78
N PHE A 190 6.68 17.05 -13.09
CA PHE A 190 7.40 18.17 -13.68
C PHE A 190 8.39 17.70 -14.77
N ILE A 191 9.19 16.66 -14.50
CA ILE A 191 10.15 16.10 -15.46
C ILE A 191 9.44 15.54 -16.72
N LYS A 192 8.20 15.03 -16.59
CA LYS A 192 7.43 14.58 -17.75
C LYS A 192 7.09 15.71 -18.73
N HIS A 193 6.86 16.91 -18.20
CA HIS A 193 6.45 18.07 -19.00
C HIS A 193 7.61 18.95 -19.43
N PHE A 194 8.70 18.96 -18.69
CA PHE A 194 9.86 19.82 -18.92
C PHE A 194 11.13 18.99 -19.07
N GLN A 195 11.55 18.75 -20.31
CA GLN A 195 12.77 18.03 -20.64
C GLN A 195 13.87 19.02 -21.06
N GLY A 196 15.06 18.92 -20.49
CA GLY A 196 16.22 19.70 -20.91
C GLY A 196 17.38 19.70 -19.90
N PRO A 197 18.63 19.94 -20.38
CA PRO A 197 19.85 19.87 -19.54
C PRO A 197 19.90 20.92 -18.41
N ALA A 198 19.19 22.02 -18.54
CA ALA A 198 19.10 23.04 -17.50
C ALA A 198 18.32 22.55 -16.26
N PHE A 199 17.38 21.63 -16.47
CA PHE A 199 16.51 21.08 -15.45
C PHE A 199 17.22 20.09 -14.52
N GLY A 200 18.05 19.20 -15.09
CA GLY A 200 18.83 18.25 -14.29
C GLY A 200 19.74 18.95 -13.28
N ARG A 201 20.27 20.12 -13.61
CA ARG A 201 21.09 20.93 -12.72
C ARG A 201 20.31 21.58 -11.57
N CYS A 202 19.09 22.07 -11.83
CA CYS A 202 18.24 22.64 -10.78
C CYS A 202 17.79 21.60 -9.74
N ILE A 203 17.48 20.38 -10.19
CA ILE A 203 17.06 19.30 -9.31
C ILE A 203 18.20 18.83 -8.39
N LEU A 204 19.42 18.76 -8.92
CA LEU A 204 20.61 18.42 -8.12
C LEU A 204 20.97 19.47 -7.06
N GLN A 205 20.55 20.73 -7.26
CA GLN A 205 20.78 21.81 -6.29
C GLN A 205 19.70 21.89 -5.19
N LEU A 206 18.53 21.23 -5.34
CA LEU A 206 17.43 21.29 -4.39
C LEU A 206 17.54 20.32 -3.21
N GLY A 207 18.60 19.55 -3.11
CA GLY A 207 18.95 19.03 -1.82
C GLY A 207 19.54 17.64 -1.67
N PRO A 208 20.38 17.47 -0.67
CA PRO A 208 20.97 16.17 -0.28
C PRO A 208 19.99 15.24 0.43
N ALA A 209 18.77 15.69 0.75
CA ALA A 209 17.78 14.88 1.45
C ALA A 209 17.06 13.84 0.58
N SER A 210 17.14 13.95 -0.76
CA SER A 210 16.44 13.03 -1.67
C SER A 210 17.30 11.88 -2.19
N GLN A 211 18.61 11.88 -1.98
CA GLN A 211 19.49 10.86 -2.54
C GLN A 211 19.53 9.55 -1.73
N ASN A 212 19.12 9.57 -0.47
CA ASN A 212 19.10 8.35 0.37
C ASN A 212 17.80 7.51 0.22
N THR A 213 16.84 7.94 -0.58
CA THR A 213 15.58 7.21 -0.79
C THR A 213 15.50 6.51 -2.15
N MET A 214 16.57 6.52 -2.95
CA MET A 214 16.58 5.90 -4.29
C MET A 214 17.44 4.64 -4.40
N SER A 215 17.74 3.98 -3.28
CA SER A 215 18.45 2.69 -3.30
C SER A 215 17.64 1.65 -2.54
N ILE A 216 16.58 1.15 -3.18
CA ILE A 216 16.04 -0.21 -3.00
C ILE A 216 15.43 -0.65 -4.34
#